data_bb2141d700011930e9a17f72c68f0cb0
#
_entry.id   bb2141d700011930e9a17f72c68f0cb0
#
_cell.length_a   1.000
_cell.length_b   1.000
_cell.length_c   1.000
_cell.angle_alpha   90.00
_cell.angle_beta   90.00
_cell.angle_gamma   90.00
#
_symmetry.space_group_name_H-M   'P 1'
#
loop_
_entity.id
_entity.type
_entity.pdbx_description
1 polymer ?
#
loop_
_entity_poly.entity_id
_entity_poly.type
_entity_poly.pdbx_seq_one_letter_code
_entity_poly.pdbx_strand_id
1 'polypeptide(L)'
;DPSLAEISKDCGIPENDILYALDAIQTPLSLFDPVYTDGGDTLYVMDQISDKKNKEEAWVKNLVLDDALKLLDDRARQIIKLRFFEGKTQIEVAEEINISQAQVSRLEKNALKNMHGYLEA
;
A
#
# COMPACT_ATOMS: atom_id res chain seq x y z
N ASP A 1 11.94 24.64 -35.49
CA ASP A 1 11.53 23.36 -34.89
C ASP A 1 10.18 22.93 -35.45
N PRO A 2 10.05 21.70 -35.96
CA PRO A 2 8.80 21.22 -36.54
C PRO A 2 7.72 21.09 -35.47
N SER A 3 6.48 21.41 -35.79
CA SER A 3 5.33 21.23 -34.95
C SER A 3 4.94 19.74 -34.85
N LEU A 4 4.23 19.36 -33.79
CA LEU A 4 3.74 17.98 -33.56
C LEU A 4 2.88 17.51 -34.77
N ALA A 5 2.06 18.41 -35.31
CA ALA A 5 1.21 18.14 -36.48
C ALA A 5 2.02 17.85 -37.75
N GLU A 6 3.13 18.57 -37.96
CA GLU A 6 4.03 18.34 -39.09
C GLU A 6 4.74 16.99 -38.96
N ILE A 7 5.22 16.65 -37.76
CA ILE A 7 5.84 15.35 -37.50
C ILE A 7 4.85 14.22 -37.71
N SER A 8 3.61 14.37 -37.21
CA SER A 8 2.54 13.39 -37.38
C SER A 8 2.21 13.14 -38.85
N LYS A 9 2.16 14.19 -39.64
CA LYS A 9 1.89 14.11 -41.07
C LYS A 9 3.03 13.44 -41.85
N ASP A 10 4.27 13.74 -41.48
CA ASP A 10 5.47 13.21 -42.16
C ASP A 10 5.72 11.73 -41.82
N CYS A 11 5.52 11.36 -40.56
CA CYS A 11 5.74 9.99 -40.07
C CYS A 11 4.51 9.08 -40.25
N GLY A 12 3.33 9.62 -40.48
CA GLY A 12 2.07 8.86 -40.53
C GLY A 12 1.64 8.27 -39.21
N ILE A 13 2.10 8.85 -38.11
CA ILE A 13 1.83 8.39 -36.74
C ILE A 13 0.90 9.41 -36.03
N PRO A 14 -0.13 8.98 -35.29
CA PRO A 14 -0.98 9.89 -34.55
C PRO A 14 -0.19 10.75 -33.54
N GLU A 15 -0.59 12.01 -33.35
CA GLU A 15 0.09 12.96 -32.45
C GLU A 15 0.22 12.42 -31.00
N ASN A 16 -0.79 11.71 -30.50
CA ASN A 16 -0.75 11.10 -29.17
C ASN A 16 0.35 10.04 -29.03
N ASP A 17 0.58 9.24 -30.06
CA ASP A 17 1.63 8.22 -30.05
C ASP A 17 3.02 8.85 -30.11
N ILE A 18 3.16 9.98 -30.81
CA ILE A 18 4.40 10.77 -30.84
C ILE A 18 4.68 11.35 -29.45
N LEU A 19 3.68 11.91 -28.76
CA LEU A 19 3.82 12.40 -27.40
C LEU A 19 4.25 11.29 -26.44
N TYR A 20 3.64 10.11 -26.56
CA TYR A 20 4.01 8.93 -25.76
C TYR A 20 5.46 8.51 -25.98
N ALA A 21 5.90 8.51 -27.25
CA ALA A 21 7.28 8.16 -27.59
C ALA A 21 8.28 9.19 -27.06
N LEU A 22 7.95 10.48 -27.12
CA LEU A 22 8.80 11.56 -26.57
C LEU A 22 8.90 11.49 -25.05
N ASP A 23 7.84 11.15 -24.35
CA ASP A 23 7.86 10.91 -22.91
C ASP A 23 8.72 9.70 -22.52
N ALA A 24 8.69 8.65 -23.34
CA ALA A 24 9.46 7.43 -23.08
C ALA A 24 10.98 7.61 -23.20
N ILE A 25 11.45 8.57 -23.96
CA ILE A 25 12.90 8.84 -24.15
C ILE A 25 13.46 9.88 -23.19
N GLN A 26 12.66 10.42 -22.30
CA GLN A 26 13.15 11.37 -21.28
C GLN A 26 14.17 10.70 -20.37
N THR A 27 15.28 11.40 -20.11
CA THR A 27 16.30 10.93 -19.17
C THR A 27 15.74 10.96 -17.73
N PRO A 28 16.03 9.93 -16.92
CA PRO A 28 15.64 9.95 -15.51
C PRO A 28 16.21 11.16 -14.78
N LEU A 29 15.39 11.80 -13.95
CA LEU A 29 15.81 12.89 -13.09
C LEU A 29 16.43 12.29 -11.82
N SER A 30 17.58 12.83 -11.38
CA SER A 30 18.18 12.39 -10.13
C SER A 30 17.38 12.90 -8.93
N LEU A 31 17.20 12.04 -7.92
CA LEU A 31 16.60 12.43 -6.63
C LEU A 31 17.45 13.46 -5.88
N PHE A 32 18.74 13.50 -6.19
CA PHE A 32 19.71 14.44 -5.57
C PHE A 32 19.92 15.72 -6.39
N ASP A 33 19.16 15.93 -7.46
CA ASP A 33 19.22 17.17 -8.20
C ASP A 33 18.62 18.31 -7.37
N PRO A 34 19.33 19.45 -7.24
CA PRO A 34 18.82 20.60 -6.52
C PRO A 34 17.68 21.26 -7.31
N VAL A 35 16.55 21.50 -6.64
CA VAL A 35 15.39 22.21 -7.20
C VAL A 35 15.49 23.70 -6.88
N TYR A 36 15.98 24.02 -5.69
CA TYR A 36 16.11 25.40 -5.21
C TYR A 36 17.33 25.54 -4.30
N THR A 37 18.10 26.57 -4.52
CA THR A 37 19.28 26.91 -3.70
C THR A 37 19.19 28.37 -3.32
N ASP A 38 18.84 28.65 -2.07
CA ASP A 38 18.87 30.00 -1.52
C ASP A 38 19.52 29.98 -0.13
N GLY A 39 20.57 30.75 -0.01
CA GLY A 39 21.13 31.25 1.27
C GLY A 39 21.59 30.21 2.32
N GLY A 40 21.65 28.92 2.02
CA GLY A 40 22.20 27.94 2.97
C GLY A 40 21.52 26.56 2.94
N ASP A 41 20.23 26.47 2.65
CA ASP A 41 19.54 25.19 2.57
C ASP A 41 19.20 24.85 1.12
N THR A 42 19.72 23.70 0.64
CA THR A 42 19.43 23.21 -0.70
C THR A 42 18.24 22.25 -0.64
N LEU A 43 17.17 22.57 -1.37
CA LEU A 43 16.03 21.67 -1.59
C LEU A 43 16.32 20.75 -2.77
N TYR A 44 16.23 19.47 -2.54
CA TYR A 44 16.41 18.42 -3.56
C TYR A 44 15.07 17.92 -4.08
N VAL A 45 15.09 17.29 -5.27
CA VAL A 45 13.90 16.61 -5.83
C VAL A 45 13.32 15.59 -4.84
N MET A 46 14.16 14.87 -4.11
CA MET A 46 13.79 13.91 -3.09
C MET A 46 12.89 14.51 -1.99
N ASP A 47 13.14 15.77 -1.60
CA ASP A 47 12.37 16.43 -0.54
C ASP A 47 10.92 16.76 -0.94
N GLN A 48 10.65 16.80 -2.24
CA GLN A 48 9.31 17.07 -2.79
C GLN A 48 8.48 15.81 -3.06
N ILE A 49 9.11 14.63 -3.01
CA ILE A 49 8.44 13.36 -3.30
C ILE A 49 8.02 12.70 -1.98
N SER A 50 6.71 12.46 -1.83
CA SER A 50 6.18 11.71 -0.70
C SER A 50 6.04 10.23 -1.05
N ASP A 51 6.45 9.35 -0.13
CA ASP A 51 6.15 7.92 -0.24
C ASP A 51 4.68 7.66 0.13
N LYS A 52 3.86 7.45 -0.89
CA LYS A 52 2.43 7.17 -0.71
C LYS A 52 2.13 5.79 -0.10
N LYS A 53 3.08 4.85 -0.20
CA LYS A 53 2.91 3.48 0.32
C LYS A 53 3.28 3.35 1.79
N ASN A 54 4.26 4.12 2.24
CA ASN A 54 4.80 4.05 3.60
C ASN A 54 4.52 5.35 4.37
N LYS A 55 3.25 5.74 4.45
CA LYS A 55 2.87 6.86 5.31
C LYS A 55 3.11 6.48 6.78
N GLU A 56 3.66 7.42 7.54
CA GLU A 56 3.93 7.25 8.97
C GLU A 56 2.71 6.76 9.76
N GLU A 57 1.52 7.28 9.46
CA GLU A 57 0.26 6.84 10.05
C GLU A 57 -0.06 5.36 9.77
N ALA A 58 0.24 4.86 8.55
CA ALA A 58 0.01 3.46 8.20
C ALA A 58 0.99 2.54 8.95
N TRP A 59 2.23 2.98 9.13
CA TRP A 59 3.25 2.24 9.85
C TRP A 59 2.93 2.12 11.35
N VAL A 60 2.51 3.22 11.98
CA VAL A 60 2.05 3.24 13.38
C VAL A 60 0.82 2.35 13.56
N LYS A 61 -0.17 2.42 12.66
CA LYS A 61 -1.35 1.55 12.69
C LYS A 61 -0.99 0.07 12.59
N ASN A 62 -0.03 -0.29 11.75
CA ASN A 62 0.43 -1.66 11.60
C ASN A 62 1.14 -2.18 12.86
N LEU A 63 1.94 -1.34 13.52
CA LEU A 63 2.58 -1.68 14.80
C LEU A 63 1.55 -1.93 15.90
N VAL A 64 0.58 -1.05 16.04
CA VAL A 64 -0.49 -1.17 17.05
C VAL A 64 -1.35 -2.40 16.78
N LEU A 65 -1.62 -2.71 15.51
CA LEU A 65 -2.35 -3.92 15.11
C LEU A 65 -1.56 -5.20 15.46
N ASP A 66 -0.25 -5.20 15.22
CA ASP A 66 0.63 -6.33 15.55
C ASP A 66 0.66 -6.59 17.07
N ASP A 67 0.72 -5.54 17.86
CA ASP A 67 0.65 -5.65 19.32
C ASP A 67 -0.72 -6.15 19.80
N ALA A 68 -1.81 -5.69 19.19
CA ALA A 68 -3.14 -6.21 19.48
C ALA A 68 -3.28 -7.71 19.16
N LEU A 69 -2.68 -8.16 18.04
CA LEU A 69 -2.65 -9.57 17.67
C LEU A 69 -1.85 -10.42 18.65
N LYS A 70 -0.77 -9.90 19.24
CA LYS A 70 0.03 -10.60 20.26
C LYS A 70 -0.73 -10.85 21.56
N LEU A 71 -1.73 -10.02 21.88
CA LEU A 71 -2.57 -10.18 23.06
C LEU A 71 -3.61 -11.30 22.92
N LEU A 72 -3.90 -11.75 21.71
CA LEU A 72 -4.81 -12.86 21.46
C LEU A 72 -4.15 -14.20 21.82
N ASP A 73 -4.95 -15.15 22.28
CA ASP A 73 -4.50 -16.53 22.40
C ASP A 73 -4.14 -17.12 21.02
N ASP A 74 -3.36 -18.18 20.97
CA ASP A 74 -2.85 -18.75 19.73
C ASP A 74 -3.96 -19.17 18.77
N ARG A 75 -5.07 -19.68 19.31
CA ARG A 75 -6.22 -20.14 18.54
C ARG A 75 -6.98 -18.97 17.91
N ALA A 76 -7.24 -17.92 18.67
CA ALA A 76 -7.88 -16.70 18.17
C ALA A 76 -7.00 -16.00 17.14
N ARG A 77 -5.70 -15.91 17.40
CA ARG A 77 -4.73 -15.35 16.46
C ARG A 77 -4.70 -16.10 15.13
N GLN A 78 -4.71 -17.43 15.18
CA GLN A 78 -4.76 -18.28 13.99
C GLN A 78 -6.05 -18.04 13.19
N ILE A 79 -7.20 -17.97 13.84
CA ILE A 79 -8.49 -17.68 13.19
C ILE A 79 -8.45 -16.32 12.49
N ILE A 80 -8.00 -15.28 13.18
CA ILE A 80 -7.89 -13.93 12.60
C ILE A 80 -6.95 -13.93 11.39
N LYS A 81 -5.80 -14.61 11.49
CA LYS A 81 -4.85 -14.72 10.38
C LYS A 81 -5.48 -15.40 9.15
N LEU A 82 -6.10 -16.55 9.32
CA LEU A 82 -6.73 -17.29 8.22
C LEU A 82 -7.89 -16.51 7.58
N ARG A 83 -8.68 -15.82 8.40
CA ARG A 83 -9.84 -15.06 7.93
C ARG A 83 -9.46 -13.78 7.20
N PHE A 84 -8.61 -12.95 7.77
CA PHE A 84 -8.36 -11.58 7.31
C PHE A 84 -7.08 -11.41 6.50
N PHE A 85 -6.07 -12.24 6.71
CA PHE A 85 -4.82 -12.17 5.97
C PHE A 85 -4.79 -13.16 4.79
N GLU A 86 -5.39 -14.34 4.96
CA GLU A 86 -5.46 -15.36 3.91
C GLU A 86 -6.80 -15.37 3.16
N GLY A 87 -7.80 -14.62 3.63
CA GLY A 87 -9.10 -14.46 2.97
C GLY A 87 -10.02 -15.68 3.00
N LYS A 88 -9.79 -16.63 3.93
CA LYS A 88 -10.61 -17.85 4.05
C LYS A 88 -11.97 -17.56 4.65
N THR A 89 -12.97 -18.34 4.26
CA THR A 89 -14.30 -18.33 4.86
C THR A 89 -14.31 -18.99 6.24
N GLN A 90 -15.32 -18.74 7.05
CA GLN A 90 -15.45 -19.39 8.37
C GLN A 90 -15.57 -20.92 8.27
N ILE A 91 -16.14 -21.43 7.18
CA ILE A 91 -16.27 -22.87 6.92
C ILE A 91 -14.89 -23.47 6.64
N GLU A 92 -14.11 -22.87 5.75
CA GLU A 92 -12.75 -23.33 5.42
C GLU A 92 -11.82 -23.27 6.65
N VAL A 93 -11.93 -22.23 7.48
CA VAL A 93 -11.19 -22.16 8.73
C VAL A 93 -11.61 -23.24 9.70
N ALA A 94 -12.92 -23.51 9.83
CA ALA A 94 -13.45 -24.57 10.69
C ALA A 94 -12.92 -25.96 10.29
N GLU A 95 -12.85 -26.25 9.01
CA GLU A 95 -12.28 -27.48 8.47
C GLU A 95 -10.77 -27.58 8.77
N GLU A 96 -10.03 -26.51 8.55
CA GLU A 96 -8.58 -26.48 8.72
C GLU A 96 -8.11 -26.65 10.17
N ILE A 97 -8.80 -25.98 11.11
CA ILE A 97 -8.46 -26.07 12.54
C ILE A 97 -9.29 -27.10 13.30
N ASN A 98 -10.12 -27.86 12.59
CA ASN A 98 -10.90 -28.99 13.07
C ASN A 98 -11.86 -28.65 14.24
N ILE A 99 -12.64 -27.58 14.05
CA ILE A 99 -13.72 -27.15 14.96
C ILE A 99 -14.99 -26.82 14.16
N SER A 100 -16.12 -26.59 14.84
CA SER A 100 -17.35 -26.19 14.15
C SER A 100 -17.30 -24.74 13.66
N GLN A 101 -18.01 -24.47 12.55
CA GLN A 101 -18.17 -23.08 12.04
C GLN A 101 -18.75 -22.13 13.09
N ALA A 102 -19.67 -22.61 13.94
CA ALA A 102 -20.23 -21.82 15.02
C ALA A 102 -19.18 -21.43 16.07
N GLN A 103 -18.21 -22.31 16.37
CA GLN A 103 -17.09 -22.01 17.23
C GLN A 103 -16.13 -21.00 16.61
N VAL A 104 -15.83 -21.14 15.30
CA VAL A 104 -15.03 -20.14 14.56
C VAL A 104 -15.67 -18.77 14.64
N SER A 105 -16.97 -18.67 14.36
CA SER A 105 -17.71 -17.41 14.41
C SER A 105 -17.67 -16.76 15.81
N ARG A 106 -17.84 -17.55 16.86
CA ARG A 106 -17.79 -17.08 18.24
C ARG A 106 -16.40 -16.61 18.63
N LEU A 107 -15.36 -17.37 18.30
CA LEU A 107 -13.96 -17.03 18.60
C LEU A 107 -13.50 -15.79 17.82
N GLU A 108 -13.86 -15.69 16.54
CA GLU A 108 -13.61 -14.52 15.69
C GLU A 108 -14.22 -13.26 16.30
N LYS A 109 -15.50 -13.32 16.68
CA LYS A 109 -16.20 -12.18 17.28
C LYS A 109 -15.56 -11.74 18.61
N ASN A 110 -15.17 -12.68 19.46
CA ASN A 110 -14.49 -12.38 20.71
C ASN A 110 -13.08 -11.79 20.48
N ALA A 111 -12.34 -12.34 19.54
CA ALA A 111 -11.02 -11.83 19.17
C ALA A 111 -11.10 -10.38 18.67
N LEU A 112 -12.01 -10.10 17.75
CA LEU A 112 -12.24 -8.75 17.23
C LEU A 112 -12.65 -7.77 18.34
N LYS A 113 -13.50 -8.20 19.27
CA LYS A 113 -13.90 -7.37 20.42
C LYS A 113 -12.73 -7.04 21.32
N ASN A 114 -11.86 -8.02 21.62
CA ASN A 114 -10.68 -7.80 22.43
C ASN A 114 -9.66 -6.87 21.74
N MET A 115 -9.44 -7.05 20.44
CA MET A 115 -8.59 -6.16 19.66
C MET A 115 -9.14 -4.73 19.61
N HIS A 116 -10.44 -4.57 19.40
CA HIS A 116 -11.10 -3.26 19.39
C HIS A 116 -10.95 -2.54 20.74
N GLY A 117 -11.17 -3.24 21.85
CA GLY A 117 -10.95 -2.69 23.18
C GLY A 117 -9.50 -2.24 23.45
N TYR A 118 -8.52 -2.93 22.88
CA TYR A 118 -7.11 -2.55 22.96
C TYR A 118 -6.80 -1.31 22.13
N LEU A 119 -7.38 -1.21 20.92
CA LEU A 119 -7.15 -0.10 19.99
C LEU A 119 -7.81 1.21 20.45
N GLU A 120 -8.88 1.12 21.23
CA GLU A 120 -9.57 2.28 21.80
C GLU A 120 -9.00 2.76 23.16
N ALA A 121 -8.15 1.98 23.75
CA ALA A 121 -7.56 2.29 25.06
C ALA A 121 -6.48 3.38 24.97
#